data_8fe3f2621ede200cd64d43a1245a2027
#
_entry.id   8fe3f2621ede200cd64d43a1245a2027
#
_cell.length_a   1.000
_cell.length_b   1.000
_cell.length_c   1.000
_cell.angle_alpha   90.00
_cell.angle_beta   90.00
_cell.angle_gamma   90.00
#
_symmetry.space_group_name_H-M   'P 1'
#
loop_
_entity.id
_entity.type
_entity.pdbx_description
1 polymer ?
#
loop_
_entity_poly.entity_id
_entity_poly.type
_entity_poly.pdbx_seq_one_letter_code
_entity_poly.pdbx_strand_id
1 'polypeptide(L)'
;MTDKYIPRTLEATIREASQYFPVITVTGPRQSGKTTMLRHMFAQLPYYSLEDLDTREFAMQDPLRFLQLNANGMILDEVQNVPHLLSYIQGVVDNQPDRRFILSGSSNFTLLRNVTQSLAGRTGVFELLPLSLKEVTDEAYTSDVDRLLYNGLYPAVYKGTNIPLFIYPAYIKTYLEKDIRSQLAIKDLTQFNTFLRLCANRIGSEFNATALANEVGVTSKTIQAWTSILQASYVVYLMPPYYENTRKRLIKSPKIYFCDTGLACALLGIEQPENLAFHPMRGHLFENLIVTEMLKRRLNEGKEPNIYFYRDSNQNEIDILQTTPEGLHAIEVKSAMTYSPSFEKVLLKANSLIKSNIARRTIVYTGQIESHNSGGIDITNFRHFDCC
;
A
#
# COMPACT_ATOMS: atom_id res chain seq x y z
N MET A 1 4.26 -28.05 8.12
CA MET A 1 5.15 -27.12 7.42
C MET A 1 5.62 -26.10 8.44
N THR A 2 6.93 -25.96 8.66
CA THR A 2 7.47 -24.97 9.59
C THR A 2 7.08 -23.59 9.09
N ASP A 3 6.46 -22.82 9.97
CA ASP A 3 6.02 -21.43 9.69
C ASP A 3 7.24 -20.54 9.48
N LYS A 4 7.86 -20.65 8.29
CA LYS A 4 9.09 -19.93 7.96
C LYS A 4 8.78 -18.45 7.86
N TYR A 5 9.44 -17.65 8.68
CA TYR A 5 9.38 -16.20 8.62
C TYR A 5 9.79 -15.70 7.24
N ILE A 6 9.07 -14.71 6.69
CA ILE A 6 9.42 -14.02 5.45
C ILE A 6 10.05 -12.68 5.84
N PRO A 7 11.37 -12.50 5.64
CA PRO A 7 12.03 -11.23 5.92
C PRO A 7 11.40 -10.10 5.11
N ARG A 8 11.23 -8.93 5.74
CA ARG A 8 10.63 -7.77 5.09
C ARG A 8 11.70 -6.73 4.77
N THR A 9 11.62 -6.14 3.60
CA THR A 9 12.56 -5.09 3.16
C THR A 9 12.59 -3.90 4.12
N LEU A 10 11.45 -3.57 4.72
CA LEU A 10 11.29 -2.48 5.70
C LEU A 10 12.13 -2.67 6.97
N GLU A 11 12.54 -3.90 7.32
CA GLU A 11 13.28 -4.17 8.55
C GLU A 11 14.60 -3.39 8.65
N ALA A 12 15.32 -3.24 7.53
CA ALA A 12 16.57 -2.49 7.49
C ALA A 12 16.35 -1.03 7.89
N THR A 13 15.33 -0.39 7.31
CA THR A 13 14.94 1.00 7.59
C THR A 13 14.48 1.18 9.03
N ILE A 14 13.67 0.26 9.57
CA ILE A 14 13.24 0.31 10.97
C ILE A 14 14.43 0.14 11.92
N ARG A 15 15.37 -0.75 11.60
CA ARG A 15 16.57 -0.99 12.41
C ARG A 15 17.45 0.26 12.49
N GLU A 16 17.63 0.95 11.37
CA GLU A 16 18.33 2.24 11.33
C GLU A 16 17.58 3.30 12.15
N ALA A 17 16.29 3.48 11.90
CA ALA A 17 15.46 4.48 12.58
C ALA A 17 15.38 4.25 14.10
N SER A 18 15.43 2.99 14.57
CA SER A 18 15.40 2.66 15.99
C SER A 18 16.63 3.16 16.78
N GLN A 19 17.69 3.59 16.09
CA GLN A 19 18.85 4.24 16.71
C GLN A 19 18.56 5.70 17.09
N TYR A 20 17.61 6.33 16.39
CA TYR A 20 17.28 7.76 16.54
C TYR A 20 15.97 8.00 17.28
N PHE A 21 15.01 7.09 17.18
CA PHE A 21 13.69 7.24 17.78
C PHE A 21 13.47 6.25 18.92
N PRO A 22 13.09 6.71 20.11
CA PRO A 22 12.71 5.82 21.23
C PRO A 22 11.40 5.07 20.96
N VAL A 23 10.57 5.57 20.04
CA VAL A 23 9.32 4.94 19.62
C VAL A 23 9.37 4.60 18.13
N ILE A 24 8.96 3.39 17.75
CA ILE A 24 8.74 3.00 16.37
C ILE A 24 7.26 2.66 16.19
N THR A 25 6.60 3.28 15.23
CA THR A 25 5.20 3.02 14.91
C THR A 25 5.09 2.42 13.51
N VAL A 26 4.48 1.23 13.40
CA VAL A 26 4.25 0.56 12.13
C VAL A 26 2.76 0.42 11.87
N THR A 27 2.30 1.03 10.79
CA THR A 27 0.92 0.94 10.29
C THR A 27 0.86 0.09 9.02
N GLY A 28 -0.34 -0.22 8.54
CA GLY A 28 -0.54 -0.99 7.31
C GLY A 28 -1.80 -1.86 7.37
N PRO A 29 -2.22 -2.45 6.26
CA PRO A 29 -3.45 -3.24 6.20
C PRO A 29 -3.41 -4.42 7.17
N ARG A 30 -4.57 -4.90 7.59
CA ARG A 30 -4.68 -6.15 8.37
C ARG A 30 -4.03 -7.29 7.58
N GLN A 31 -3.42 -8.23 8.28
CA GLN A 31 -2.74 -9.41 7.69
C GLN A 31 -1.53 -9.11 6.80
N SER A 32 -1.00 -7.88 6.76
CA SER A 32 0.26 -7.57 6.04
C SER A 32 1.52 -8.12 6.71
N GLY A 33 1.42 -8.64 7.93
CA GLY A 33 2.54 -9.25 8.66
C GLY A 33 3.24 -8.33 9.66
N LYS A 34 2.67 -7.17 10.02
CA LYS A 34 3.23 -6.20 10.99
C LYS A 34 3.67 -6.85 12.29
N THR A 35 2.73 -7.49 12.99
CA THR A 35 2.97 -8.15 14.28
C THR A 35 4.06 -9.20 14.20
N THR A 36 4.04 -10.02 13.13
CA THR A 36 5.06 -11.07 12.90
C THR A 36 6.44 -10.45 12.72
N MET A 37 6.57 -9.42 11.88
CA MET A 37 7.81 -8.70 11.64
C MET A 37 8.35 -8.07 12.93
N LEU A 38 7.52 -7.32 13.67
CA LEU A 38 7.95 -6.62 14.87
C LEU A 38 8.36 -7.57 15.98
N ARG A 39 7.64 -8.68 16.20
CA ARG A 39 8.02 -9.72 17.16
C ARG A 39 9.32 -10.43 16.78
N HIS A 40 9.59 -10.57 15.49
CA HIS A 40 10.85 -11.13 15.01
C HIS A 40 12.02 -10.16 15.23
N MET A 41 11.84 -8.89 14.86
CA MET A 41 12.89 -7.87 14.97
C MET A 41 13.24 -7.51 16.41
N PHE A 42 12.26 -7.49 17.29
CA PHE A 42 12.38 -7.03 18.69
C PHE A 42 12.03 -8.14 19.68
N ALA A 43 12.54 -9.36 19.42
CA ALA A 43 12.26 -10.55 20.21
C ALA A 43 12.66 -10.42 21.70
N GLN A 44 13.54 -9.48 22.03
CA GLN A 44 13.94 -9.18 23.40
C GLN A 44 12.91 -8.35 24.17
N LEU A 45 11.94 -7.72 23.47
CA LEU A 45 10.88 -6.95 24.12
C LEU A 45 9.62 -7.80 24.29
N PRO A 46 8.96 -7.70 25.45
CA PRO A 46 7.68 -8.38 25.66
C PRO A 46 6.60 -7.79 24.75
N TYR A 47 5.71 -8.66 24.29
CA TYR A 47 4.60 -8.34 23.41
C TYR A 47 3.28 -8.30 24.16
N TYR A 48 2.50 -7.24 23.94
CA TYR A 48 1.14 -7.07 24.46
C TYR A 48 0.19 -6.69 23.34
N SER A 49 -0.91 -7.42 23.22
CA SER A 49 -2.00 -7.11 22.30
C SER A 49 -3.09 -6.32 23.01
N LEU A 50 -3.39 -5.12 22.53
CA LEU A 50 -4.51 -4.32 23.02
C LEU A 50 -5.86 -4.71 22.36
N GLU A 51 -5.90 -5.77 21.53
CA GLU A 51 -7.14 -6.47 21.19
C GLU A 51 -7.62 -7.37 22.33
N ASP A 52 -6.68 -7.92 23.12
CA ASP A 52 -6.98 -8.68 24.31
C ASP A 52 -7.67 -7.82 25.36
N LEU A 53 -8.81 -8.30 25.87
CA LEU A 53 -9.66 -7.50 26.75
C LEU A 53 -8.99 -7.19 28.09
N ASP A 54 -8.35 -8.17 28.71
CA ASP A 54 -7.73 -8.01 30.03
C ASP A 54 -6.54 -7.08 29.95
N THR A 55 -5.70 -7.25 28.94
CA THR A 55 -4.54 -6.38 28.65
C THR A 55 -4.99 -4.95 28.37
N ARG A 56 -6.03 -4.78 27.57
CA ARG A 56 -6.60 -3.47 27.23
C ARG A 56 -7.17 -2.78 28.46
N GLU A 57 -7.96 -3.50 29.26
CA GLU A 57 -8.56 -2.96 30.48
C GLU A 57 -7.51 -2.51 31.49
N PHE A 58 -6.47 -3.30 31.69
CA PHE A 58 -5.34 -2.90 32.54
C PHE A 58 -4.64 -1.64 32.02
N ALA A 59 -4.32 -1.59 30.73
CA ALA A 59 -3.70 -0.41 30.11
C ALA A 59 -4.58 0.84 30.19
N MET A 60 -5.92 0.68 30.22
CA MET A 60 -6.87 1.79 30.38
C MET A 60 -6.99 2.26 31.82
N GLN A 61 -7.04 1.34 32.81
CA GLN A 61 -7.26 1.66 34.21
C GLN A 61 -6.02 2.22 34.91
N ASP A 62 -4.83 1.66 34.63
CA ASP A 62 -3.56 2.09 35.21
C ASP A 62 -2.43 2.11 34.18
N PRO A 63 -2.43 3.11 33.27
CA PRO A 63 -1.46 3.22 32.17
C PRO A 63 0.00 3.26 32.65
N LEU A 64 0.26 3.96 33.75
CA LEU A 64 1.63 4.09 34.29
C LEU A 64 2.15 2.75 34.77
N ARG A 65 1.37 2.03 35.58
CA ARG A 65 1.74 0.71 36.07
C ARG A 65 1.88 -0.31 34.94
N PHE A 66 0.98 -0.25 33.95
CA PHE A 66 1.09 -1.10 32.76
C PHE A 66 2.42 -0.85 32.03
N LEU A 67 2.80 0.40 31.77
CA LEU A 67 4.07 0.72 31.13
C LEU A 67 5.29 0.34 32.00
N GLN A 68 5.16 0.31 33.33
CA GLN A 68 6.22 -0.08 34.24
C GLN A 68 6.48 -1.59 34.33
N LEU A 69 5.61 -2.43 33.74
CA LEU A 69 5.82 -3.88 33.74
C LEU A 69 7.19 -4.31 33.19
N ASN A 70 7.77 -3.49 32.31
CA ASN A 70 9.05 -3.80 31.68
C ASN A 70 9.95 -2.57 31.59
N ALA A 71 11.11 -2.65 32.22
CA ALA A 71 12.07 -1.56 32.29
C ALA A 71 12.64 -1.15 30.91
N ASN A 72 12.78 -2.10 29.98
CA ASN A 72 13.38 -1.87 28.66
C ASN A 72 12.36 -1.38 27.61
N GLY A 73 11.06 -1.40 27.94
CA GLY A 73 9.98 -1.09 27.00
C GLY A 73 9.22 -2.33 26.55
N MET A 74 8.42 -2.21 25.48
CA MET A 74 7.51 -3.28 25.04
C MET A 74 7.03 -3.08 23.60
N ILE A 75 6.51 -4.14 23.01
CA ILE A 75 5.75 -4.11 21.76
C ILE A 75 4.26 -4.02 22.12
N LEU A 76 3.58 -3.00 21.59
CA LEU A 76 2.14 -2.76 21.78
C LEU A 76 1.42 -2.87 20.43
N ASP A 77 0.62 -3.92 20.30
CA ASP A 77 -0.14 -4.18 19.07
C ASP A 77 -1.57 -3.62 19.18
N GLU A 78 -2.10 -3.14 18.04
CA GLU A 78 -3.42 -2.49 17.92
C GLU A 78 -3.61 -1.34 18.93
N VAL A 79 -2.57 -0.48 19.02
CA VAL A 79 -2.48 0.62 20.03
C VAL A 79 -3.62 1.65 19.90
N GLN A 80 -4.31 1.72 18.76
CA GLN A 80 -5.48 2.59 18.57
C GLN A 80 -6.65 2.22 19.50
N ASN A 81 -6.66 1.02 20.09
CA ASN A 81 -7.68 0.60 21.06
C ASN A 81 -7.52 1.31 22.44
N VAL A 82 -6.34 1.90 22.72
CA VAL A 82 -6.05 2.64 23.95
C VAL A 82 -5.31 3.96 23.60
N PRO A 83 -5.95 4.93 22.95
CA PRO A 83 -5.29 6.10 22.37
C PRO A 83 -4.58 6.99 23.40
N HIS A 84 -5.13 7.12 24.62
CA HIS A 84 -4.54 7.94 25.67
C HIS A 84 -3.21 7.39 26.21
N LEU A 85 -2.92 6.09 25.98
CA LEU A 85 -1.65 5.47 26.36
C LEU A 85 -0.45 6.16 25.68
N LEU A 86 -0.65 6.73 24.49
CA LEU A 86 0.40 7.44 23.74
C LEU A 86 0.94 8.66 24.50
N SER A 87 0.09 9.36 25.23
CA SER A 87 0.51 10.50 26.06
C SER A 87 1.35 10.06 27.27
N TYR A 88 1.05 8.89 27.83
CA TYR A 88 1.88 8.31 28.90
C TYR A 88 3.21 7.81 28.36
N ILE A 89 3.24 7.18 27.18
CA ILE A 89 4.48 6.77 26.50
C ILE A 89 5.38 8.00 26.27
N GLN A 90 4.79 9.13 25.82
CA GLN A 90 5.53 10.39 25.70
C GLN A 90 6.24 10.77 26.99
N GLY A 91 5.51 10.82 28.09
CA GLY A 91 6.08 11.16 29.40
C GLY A 91 7.18 10.18 29.85
N VAL A 92 7.02 8.90 29.53
CA VAL A 92 8.04 7.87 29.84
C VAL A 92 9.31 8.08 29.03
N VAL A 93 9.23 8.25 27.70
CA VAL A 93 10.42 8.38 26.84
C VAL A 93 11.14 9.71 27.05
N ASP A 94 10.45 10.77 27.47
CA ASP A 94 11.06 12.05 27.79
C ASP A 94 11.93 11.97 29.07
N ASN A 95 11.55 11.11 30.02
CA ASN A 95 12.28 10.92 31.27
C ASN A 95 13.23 9.72 31.26
N GLN A 96 13.03 8.77 30.35
CA GLN A 96 13.78 7.51 30.23
C GLN A 96 14.08 7.22 28.74
N PRO A 97 15.03 7.93 28.11
CA PRO A 97 15.27 7.88 26.67
C PRO A 97 15.79 6.52 26.16
N ASP A 98 16.28 5.66 27.05
CA ASP A 98 16.75 4.32 26.70
C ASP A 98 15.62 3.30 26.52
N ARG A 99 14.41 3.62 27.01
CA ARG A 99 13.26 2.72 26.86
C ARG A 99 12.75 2.75 25.42
N ARG A 100 12.40 1.57 24.93
CA ARG A 100 11.94 1.38 23.54
C ARG A 100 10.48 0.94 23.50
N PHE A 101 9.67 1.65 22.75
CA PHE A 101 8.27 1.27 22.50
C PHE A 101 8.06 1.03 21.02
N ILE A 102 7.55 -0.16 20.70
CA ILE A 102 7.24 -0.57 19.34
C ILE A 102 5.74 -0.65 19.23
N LEU A 103 5.15 0.21 18.41
CA LEU A 103 3.72 0.36 18.27
C LEU A 103 3.27 -0.20 16.92
N SER A 104 2.16 -0.94 16.91
CA SER A 104 1.52 -1.35 15.66
C SER A 104 0.03 -1.10 15.70
N GLY A 105 -0.55 -0.92 14.49
CA GLY A 105 -1.97 -0.78 14.33
C GLY A 105 -2.41 -0.92 12.87
N SER A 106 -3.64 -1.35 12.67
CA SER A 106 -4.21 -1.62 11.35
C SER A 106 -4.92 -0.42 10.73
N SER A 107 -5.19 0.65 11.49
CA SER A 107 -5.89 1.85 11.03
C SER A 107 -4.95 3.05 11.03
N ASN A 108 -4.70 3.60 9.86
CA ASN A 108 -3.85 4.78 9.69
C ASN A 108 -4.48 6.04 10.31
N PHE A 109 -5.79 6.25 10.09
CA PHE A 109 -6.45 7.53 10.42
C PHE A 109 -6.46 7.84 11.92
N THR A 110 -6.89 6.90 12.75
CA THR A 110 -6.98 7.11 14.20
C THR A 110 -5.61 7.04 14.85
N LEU A 111 -4.78 6.10 14.41
CA LEU A 111 -3.44 5.91 14.97
C LEU A 111 -2.54 7.10 14.64
N LEU A 112 -2.42 7.51 13.38
CA LEU A 112 -1.55 8.61 12.99
C LEU A 112 -1.96 9.93 13.63
N ARG A 113 -3.26 10.24 13.71
CA ARG A 113 -3.74 11.44 14.38
C ARG A 113 -3.28 11.49 15.85
N ASN A 114 -3.41 10.40 16.57
CA ASN A 114 -3.04 10.33 17.98
C ASN A 114 -1.52 10.32 18.18
N VAL A 115 -0.79 9.59 17.32
CA VAL A 115 0.68 9.54 17.32
C VAL A 115 1.27 10.91 17.03
N THR A 116 0.76 11.64 16.02
CA THR A 116 1.25 12.98 15.70
C THR A 116 0.96 14.01 16.78
N GLN A 117 -0.12 13.84 17.54
CA GLN A 117 -0.43 14.73 18.66
C GLN A 117 0.46 14.47 19.89
N SER A 118 0.70 13.19 20.25
CA SER A 118 1.38 12.83 21.49
C SER A 118 2.86 12.51 21.31
N LEU A 119 3.29 11.97 20.19
CA LEU A 119 4.65 11.44 19.97
C LEU A 119 5.45 12.21 18.91
N ALA A 120 5.02 13.44 18.56
CA ALA A 120 5.73 14.26 17.56
C ALA A 120 7.22 14.43 17.93
N GLY A 121 8.11 14.13 16.98
CA GLY A 121 9.56 14.18 17.18
C GLY A 121 10.17 13.03 17.99
N ARG A 122 9.34 12.09 18.51
CA ARG A 122 9.78 10.95 19.33
C ARG A 122 9.59 9.61 18.62
N THR A 123 8.85 9.58 17.53
CA THR A 123 8.52 8.34 16.81
C THR A 123 8.92 8.39 15.35
N GLY A 124 9.52 7.29 14.86
CA GLY A 124 9.58 6.97 13.45
C GLY A 124 8.29 6.25 13.05
N VAL A 125 7.62 6.73 12.00
CA VAL A 125 6.36 6.14 11.50
C VAL A 125 6.62 5.46 10.16
N PHE A 126 6.21 4.20 10.03
CA PHE A 126 6.43 3.36 8.86
C PHE A 126 5.14 2.67 8.42
N GLU A 127 5.05 2.39 7.13
CA GLU A 127 3.90 1.73 6.53
C GLU A 127 4.32 0.39 5.91
N LEU A 128 3.71 -0.71 6.37
CA LEU A 128 3.98 -2.06 5.86
C LEU A 128 2.80 -2.58 5.04
N LEU A 129 2.93 -2.52 3.71
CA LEU A 129 1.99 -3.12 2.77
C LEU A 129 2.20 -4.65 2.65
N PRO A 130 1.33 -5.39 1.92
CA PRO A 130 1.60 -6.79 1.56
C PRO A 130 2.98 -6.98 0.94
N LEU A 131 3.42 -8.22 0.75
CA LEU A 131 4.77 -8.52 0.23
C LEU A 131 5.06 -7.76 -1.07
N SER A 132 6.30 -7.32 -1.23
CA SER A 132 6.80 -6.87 -2.54
C SER A 132 7.31 -8.06 -3.35
N LEU A 133 7.44 -7.90 -4.66
CA LEU A 133 8.03 -8.93 -5.53
C LEU A 133 9.45 -9.30 -5.07
N LYS A 134 10.21 -8.35 -4.53
CA LYS A 134 11.55 -8.57 -3.99
C LYS A 134 11.55 -9.47 -2.73
N GLU A 135 10.46 -9.51 -1.99
CA GLU A 135 10.29 -10.34 -0.79
C GLU A 135 9.79 -11.76 -1.12
N VAL A 136 9.30 -11.96 -2.34
CA VAL A 136 8.86 -13.26 -2.86
C VAL A 136 10.06 -14.00 -3.42
N THR A 137 10.55 -15.00 -2.67
CA THR A 137 11.73 -15.78 -3.05
C THR A 137 11.42 -17.00 -3.92
N ASP A 138 10.14 -17.37 -4.05
CA ASP A 138 9.70 -18.48 -4.90
C ASP A 138 9.46 -17.97 -6.33
N GLU A 139 10.38 -18.27 -7.22
CA GLU A 139 10.27 -17.89 -8.64
C GLU A 139 9.03 -18.51 -9.31
N ALA A 140 8.59 -19.69 -8.89
CA ALA A 140 7.39 -20.31 -9.43
C ALA A 140 6.14 -19.49 -9.14
N TYR A 141 6.11 -18.74 -8.02
CA TYR A 141 5.01 -17.86 -7.67
C TYR A 141 4.87 -16.66 -8.61
N THR A 142 5.99 -16.14 -9.13
CA THR A 142 6.03 -14.97 -10.01
C THR A 142 6.15 -15.31 -11.49
N SER A 143 6.33 -16.59 -11.85
CA SER A 143 6.53 -17.03 -13.23
C SER A 143 5.29 -16.88 -14.12
N ASP A 144 4.11 -17.11 -13.54
CA ASP A 144 2.81 -16.94 -14.17
C ASP A 144 2.16 -15.63 -13.70
N VAL A 145 2.10 -14.65 -14.60
CA VAL A 145 1.57 -13.31 -14.29
C VAL A 145 0.09 -13.37 -13.88
N ASP A 146 -0.72 -14.17 -14.56
CA ASP A 146 -2.16 -14.22 -14.30
C ASP A 146 -2.43 -14.87 -12.94
N ARG A 147 -1.65 -15.89 -12.58
CA ARG A 147 -1.69 -16.49 -11.25
C ARG A 147 -1.18 -15.53 -10.17
N LEU A 148 -0.11 -14.77 -10.43
CA LEU A 148 0.40 -13.74 -9.52
C LEU A 148 -0.64 -12.65 -9.27
N LEU A 149 -1.28 -12.12 -10.31
CA LEU A 149 -2.32 -11.11 -10.21
C LEU A 149 -3.53 -11.60 -9.41
N TYR A 150 -3.96 -12.83 -9.66
CA TYR A 150 -5.08 -13.48 -8.95
C TYR A 150 -4.76 -13.76 -7.49
N ASN A 151 -3.58 -14.30 -7.20
CA ASN A 151 -3.16 -14.62 -5.84
C ASN A 151 -2.91 -13.37 -5.00
N GLY A 152 -2.41 -12.28 -5.62
CA GLY A 152 -1.92 -11.13 -4.88
C GLY A 152 -0.68 -11.44 -4.05
N LEU A 153 -0.37 -10.57 -3.10
CA LEU A 153 0.87 -10.60 -2.34
C LEU A 153 0.66 -10.58 -0.81
N TYR A 154 -0.54 -10.94 -0.33
CA TYR A 154 -0.73 -11.14 1.10
C TYR A 154 0.05 -12.35 1.61
N PRO A 155 0.78 -12.23 2.76
CA PRO A 155 1.62 -13.32 3.28
C PRO A 155 0.90 -14.66 3.45
N ALA A 156 -0.37 -14.63 3.85
CA ALA A 156 -1.16 -15.85 4.06
C ALA A 156 -1.43 -16.62 2.75
N VAL A 157 -1.59 -15.92 1.64
CA VAL A 157 -1.76 -16.54 0.31
C VAL A 157 -0.42 -17.05 -0.20
N TYR A 158 0.64 -16.24 -0.11
CA TYR A 158 1.99 -16.64 -0.55
C TYR A 158 2.50 -17.89 0.20
N LYS A 159 2.26 -17.98 1.49
CA LYS A 159 2.61 -19.18 2.29
C LYS A 159 1.78 -20.42 1.96
N GLY A 160 0.74 -20.29 1.14
CA GLY A 160 -0.19 -21.38 0.84
C GLY A 160 -1.05 -21.81 2.02
N THR A 161 -1.13 -21.01 3.07
CA THR A 161 -1.99 -21.27 4.24
C THR A 161 -3.45 -20.94 3.97
N ASN A 162 -3.69 -20.09 2.99
CA ASN A 162 -5.02 -19.70 2.52
C ASN A 162 -5.06 -19.61 1.01
N ILE A 163 -6.23 -19.81 0.42
CA ILE A 163 -6.46 -19.62 -1.02
C ILE A 163 -7.25 -18.34 -1.27
N PRO A 164 -6.97 -17.63 -2.40
CA PRO A 164 -7.61 -16.35 -2.73
C PRO A 164 -9.12 -16.37 -2.66
N LEU A 165 -9.72 -17.45 -3.15
CA LEU A 165 -11.18 -17.64 -3.19
C LEU A 165 -11.87 -17.51 -1.81
N PHE A 166 -11.17 -17.82 -0.71
CA PHE A 166 -11.73 -17.72 0.64
C PHE A 166 -11.22 -16.49 1.39
N ILE A 167 -9.93 -16.17 1.26
CA ILE A 167 -9.33 -15.11 2.07
C ILE A 167 -9.88 -13.74 1.71
N TYR A 168 -9.96 -13.39 0.42
CA TYR A 168 -10.37 -12.06 0.01
C TYR A 168 -11.86 -11.76 0.28
N PRO A 169 -12.82 -12.66 -0.01
CA PRO A 169 -14.20 -12.46 0.40
C PRO A 169 -14.38 -12.35 1.92
N ALA A 170 -13.63 -13.17 2.69
CA ALA A 170 -13.63 -13.06 4.14
C ALA A 170 -13.05 -11.71 4.60
N TYR A 171 -11.94 -11.25 4.01
CA TYR A 171 -11.32 -9.97 4.30
C TYR A 171 -12.30 -8.81 4.07
N ILE A 172 -13.01 -8.81 2.94
CA ILE A 172 -14.01 -7.79 2.61
C ILE A 172 -15.11 -7.77 3.68
N LYS A 173 -15.71 -8.92 3.99
CA LYS A 173 -16.84 -9.03 4.94
C LYS A 173 -16.45 -8.74 6.38
N THR A 174 -15.30 -9.23 6.84
CA THR A 174 -14.93 -9.18 8.26
C THR A 174 -14.16 -7.92 8.65
N TYR A 175 -13.35 -7.38 7.74
CA TYR A 175 -12.48 -6.23 8.03
C TYR A 175 -13.01 -4.95 7.40
N LEU A 176 -13.18 -4.91 6.08
CA LEU A 176 -13.59 -3.67 5.42
C LEU A 176 -14.96 -3.21 5.87
N GLU A 177 -15.94 -4.10 5.90
CA GLU A 177 -17.29 -3.75 6.36
C GLU A 177 -17.30 -3.34 7.84
N LYS A 178 -16.53 -4.00 8.70
CA LYS A 178 -16.46 -3.70 10.14
C LYS A 178 -15.79 -2.36 10.40
N ASP A 179 -14.61 -2.12 9.81
CA ASP A 179 -13.84 -0.90 10.02
C ASP A 179 -14.63 0.32 9.52
N ILE A 180 -15.33 0.17 8.40
CA ILE A 180 -16.15 1.22 7.82
C ILE A 180 -17.40 1.49 8.64
N ARG A 181 -18.09 0.45 9.14
CA ARG A 181 -19.24 0.62 10.06
C ARG A 181 -18.85 1.38 11.31
N SER A 182 -17.69 1.09 11.87
CA SER A 182 -17.21 1.75 13.10
C SER A 182 -16.89 3.23 12.90
N GLN A 183 -16.46 3.63 11.70
CA GLN A 183 -16.01 4.99 11.43
C GLN A 183 -17.07 5.91 10.82
N LEU A 184 -18.03 5.39 10.04
CA LEU A 184 -18.98 6.21 9.27
C LEU A 184 -20.45 5.98 9.58
N ALA A 185 -20.82 5.11 10.52
CA ALA A 185 -22.21 4.76 10.79
C ALA A 185 -23.00 4.43 9.50
N ILE A 186 -22.41 3.64 8.58
CA ILE A 186 -23.02 3.31 7.30
C ILE A 186 -24.33 2.55 7.52
N LYS A 187 -25.42 3.11 6.97
CA LYS A 187 -26.74 2.54 7.05
C LYS A 187 -26.99 1.43 6.02
N ASP A 188 -26.33 1.50 4.88
CA ASP A 188 -26.52 0.57 3.76
C ASP A 188 -25.17 0.00 3.25
N LEU A 189 -24.91 -1.25 3.63
CA LEU A 189 -23.73 -1.99 3.18
C LEU A 189 -23.80 -2.39 1.71
N THR A 190 -24.98 -2.51 1.14
CA THR A 190 -25.16 -2.88 -0.27
C THR A 190 -24.57 -1.80 -1.17
N GLN A 191 -24.89 -0.53 -0.86
CA GLN A 191 -24.33 0.61 -1.58
C GLN A 191 -22.79 0.67 -1.45
N PHE A 192 -22.28 0.40 -0.25
CA PHE A 192 -20.82 0.37 -0.04
C PHE A 192 -20.15 -0.77 -0.82
N ASN A 193 -20.72 -1.97 -0.85
CA ASN A 193 -20.19 -3.08 -1.64
C ASN A 193 -20.27 -2.81 -3.15
N THR A 194 -21.31 -2.14 -3.61
CA THR A 194 -21.42 -1.65 -4.99
C THR A 194 -20.31 -0.66 -5.30
N PHE A 195 -20.06 0.32 -4.40
CA PHE A 195 -18.97 1.26 -4.54
C PHE A 195 -17.59 0.57 -4.64
N LEU A 196 -17.30 -0.41 -3.78
CA LEU A 196 -16.04 -1.18 -3.82
C LEU A 196 -15.82 -1.86 -5.17
N ARG A 197 -16.86 -2.54 -5.69
CA ARG A 197 -16.81 -3.21 -6.99
C ARG A 197 -16.64 -2.22 -8.14
N LEU A 198 -17.30 -1.07 -8.08
CA LEU A 198 -17.13 0.00 -9.06
C LEU A 198 -15.72 0.60 -9.02
N CYS A 199 -15.10 0.72 -7.84
CA CYS A 199 -13.69 1.11 -7.73
C CYS A 199 -12.76 0.08 -8.41
N ALA A 200 -13.00 -1.23 -8.22
CA ALA A 200 -12.21 -2.28 -8.86
C ALA A 200 -12.33 -2.25 -10.39
N ASN A 201 -13.51 -1.96 -10.91
CA ASN A 201 -13.74 -1.79 -12.36
C ASN A 201 -13.12 -0.49 -12.93
N ARG A 202 -12.55 0.38 -12.08
CA ARG A 202 -11.92 1.66 -12.46
C ARG A 202 -10.43 1.72 -12.12
N ILE A 203 -9.81 0.60 -11.86
CA ILE A 203 -8.35 0.54 -11.64
C ILE A 203 -7.63 1.19 -12.84
N GLY A 204 -6.65 2.07 -12.55
CA GLY A 204 -5.90 2.80 -13.57
C GLY A 204 -6.68 3.93 -14.25
N SER A 205 -7.92 4.21 -13.82
CA SER A 205 -8.74 5.30 -14.35
C SER A 205 -8.84 6.47 -13.38
N GLU A 206 -9.12 7.67 -13.90
CA GLU A 206 -9.31 8.86 -13.07
C GLU A 206 -10.51 8.68 -12.13
N PHE A 207 -10.28 8.93 -10.85
CA PHE A 207 -11.30 8.86 -9.81
C PHE A 207 -12.26 10.04 -9.90
N ASN A 208 -13.51 9.76 -10.24
CA ASN A 208 -14.59 10.75 -10.31
C ASN A 208 -15.67 10.45 -9.27
N ALA A 209 -15.60 11.16 -8.13
CA ALA A 209 -16.54 10.97 -7.03
C ALA A 209 -18.00 11.27 -7.40
N THR A 210 -18.25 12.21 -8.32
CA THR A 210 -19.62 12.56 -8.75
C THR A 210 -20.22 11.46 -9.63
N ALA A 211 -19.44 10.91 -10.58
CA ALA A 211 -19.89 9.81 -11.41
C ALA A 211 -20.19 8.56 -10.56
N LEU A 212 -19.29 8.20 -9.65
CA LEU A 212 -19.50 7.08 -8.71
C LEU A 212 -20.72 7.29 -7.82
N ALA A 213 -20.95 8.52 -7.34
CA ALA A 213 -22.10 8.86 -6.51
C ALA A 213 -23.44 8.60 -7.21
N ASN A 214 -23.53 8.99 -8.49
CA ASN A 214 -24.72 8.76 -9.31
C ASN A 214 -24.98 7.26 -9.53
N GLU A 215 -23.93 6.46 -9.78
CA GLU A 215 -24.06 5.03 -10.02
C GLU A 215 -24.42 4.25 -8.75
N VAL A 216 -23.90 4.67 -7.60
CA VAL A 216 -24.16 4.04 -6.29
C VAL A 216 -25.49 4.51 -5.68
N GLY A 217 -26.00 5.66 -6.08
CA GLY A 217 -27.18 6.28 -5.49
C GLY A 217 -26.91 6.97 -4.15
N VAL A 218 -25.74 7.61 -4.00
CA VAL A 218 -25.33 8.36 -2.80
C VAL A 218 -24.82 9.76 -3.17
N THR A 219 -24.40 10.56 -2.18
CA THR A 219 -23.80 11.86 -2.45
C THR A 219 -22.31 11.72 -2.79
N SER A 220 -21.75 12.67 -3.57
CA SER A 220 -20.30 12.71 -3.84
C SER A 220 -19.47 12.88 -2.55
N LYS A 221 -20.02 13.55 -1.53
CA LYS A 221 -19.44 13.67 -0.20
C LYS A 221 -19.30 12.31 0.50
N THR A 222 -20.30 11.45 0.34
CA THR A 222 -20.29 10.07 0.86
C THR A 222 -19.19 9.27 0.17
N ILE A 223 -19.09 9.35 -1.16
CA ILE A 223 -18.01 8.67 -1.93
C ILE A 223 -16.64 9.13 -1.48
N GLN A 224 -16.41 10.44 -1.31
CA GLN A 224 -15.15 10.99 -0.81
C GLN A 224 -14.81 10.45 0.60
N ALA A 225 -15.78 10.43 1.50
CA ALA A 225 -15.60 9.89 2.85
C ALA A 225 -15.25 8.39 2.82
N TRP A 226 -15.95 7.60 2.02
CA TRP A 226 -15.66 6.17 1.85
C TRP A 226 -14.26 5.95 1.25
N THR A 227 -13.91 6.72 0.22
CA THR A 227 -12.57 6.65 -0.39
C THR A 227 -11.48 6.99 0.60
N SER A 228 -11.65 8.03 1.42
CA SER A 228 -10.69 8.40 2.47
C SER A 228 -10.45 7.27 3.47
N ILE A 229 -11.50 6.51 3.82
CA ILE A 229 -11.35 5.34 4.70
C ILE A 229 -10.64 4.20 3.96
N LEU A 230 -10.96 3.94 2.68
CA LEU A 230 -10.24 2.92 1.92
C LEU A 230 -8.75 3.22 1.80
N GLN A 231 -8.37 4.50 1.64
CA GLN A 231 -6.96 4.93 1.67
C GLN A 231 -6.36 4.73 3.06
N ALA A 232 -7.04 5.18 4.11
CA ALA A 232 -6.57 5.06 5.48
C ALA A 232 -6.47 3.60 5.97
N SER A 233 -7.22 2.68 5.34
CA SER A 233 -7.16 1.24 5.60
C SER A 233 -6.22 0.50 4.64
N TYR A 234 -5.48 1.22 3.80
CA TYR A 234 -4.55 0.64 2.82
C TYR A 234 -5.22 -0.33 1.84
N VAL A 235 -6.46 -0.07 1.47
CA VAL A 235 -7.18 -0.84 0.44
C VAL A 235 -6.91 -0.28 -0.93
N VAL A 236 -6.96 1.06 -1.04
CA VAL A 236 -6.69 1.77 -2.29
C VAL A 236 -5.59 2.82 -2.13
N TYR A 237 -4.89 3.07 -3.20
CA TYR A 237 -3.95 4.16 -3.39
C TYR A 237 -4.48 5.09 -4.49
N LEU A 238 -4.50 6.38 -4.24
CA LEU A 238 -4.84 7.40 -5.22
C LEU A 238 -3.56 8.03 -5.75
N MET A 239 -3.16 7.66 -6.97
CA MET A 239 -1.98 8.21 -7.63
C MET A 239 -2.30 9.58 -8.23
N PRO A 240 -1.63 10.67 -7.80
CA PRO A 240 -1.90 12.01 -8.30
C PRO A 240 -1.38 12.17 -9.74
N PRO A 241 -1.98 13.06 -10.53
CA PRO A 241 -1.44 13.45 -11.84
C PRO A 241 -0.18 14.28 -11.70
N TYR A 242 0.72 14.18 -12.66
CA TYR A 242 1.89 15.05 -12.74
C TYR A 242 1.52 16.41 -13.33
N TYR A 243 1.84 17.47 -12.62
CA TYR A 243 1.86 18.83 -13.11
C TYR A 243 3.11 19.53 -12.57
N GLU A 244 3.74 20.36 -13.37
CA GLU A 244 4.87 21.19 -12.93
C GLU A 244 4.46 22.13 -11.78
N ASN A 245 3.23 22.65 -11.86
CA ASN A 245 2.65 23.44 -10.78
C ASN A 245 2.02 22.53 -9.72
N THR A 246 2.63 22.46 -8.54
CA THR A 246 2.19 21.63 -7.41
C THR A 246 0.72 21.85 -7.02
N ARG A 247 0.19 23.09 -7.11
CA ARG A 247 -1.24 23.37 -6.83
C ARG A 247 -2.16 22.61 -7.77
N LYS A 248 -1.80 22.50 -9.06
CA LYS A 248 -2.60 21.73 -10.03
C LYS A 248 -2.61 20.24 -9.73
N ARG A 249 -1.51 19.68 -9.21
CA ARG A 249 -1.45 18.27 -8.76
C ARG A 249 -2.47 17.96 -7.68
N LEU A 250 -2.69 18.88 -6.75
CA LEU A 250 -3.59 18.69 -5.61
C LEU A 250 -5.08 18.85 -5.95
N ILE A 251 -5.41 19.49 -7.07
CA ILE A 251 -6.81 19.83 -7.43
C ILE A 251 -7.38 18.86 -8.48
N LYS A 252 -6.54 18.23 -9.29
CA LYS A 252 -6.98 17.35 -10.39
C LYS A 252 -7.24 15.93 -9.89
N SER A 253 -8.14 15.23 -10.60
CA SER A 253 -8.56 13.86 -10.25
C SER A 253 -7.38 12.89 -10.30
N PRO A 254 -7.10 12.15 -9.22
CA PRO A 254 -6.10 11.09 -9.22
C PRO A 254 -6.60 9.83 -9.94
N LYS A 255 -5.70 8.92 -10.30
CA LYS A 255 -6.05 7.55 -10.69
C LYS A 255 -6.18 6.66 -9.45
N ILE A 256 -7.11 5.69 -9.49
CA ILE A 256 -7.32 4.74 -8.39
C ILE A 256 -6.61 3.41 -8.66
N TYR A 257 -5.93 2.90 -7.65
CA TYR A 257 -5.28 1.58 -7.63
C TYR A 257 -5.59 0.87 -6.31
N PHE A 258 -5.59 -0.46 -6.32
CA PHE A 258 -5.70 -1.28 -5.11
C PHE A 258 -4.31 -1.62 -4.59
N CYS A 259 -4.12 -1.64 -3.28
CA CYS A 259 -2.83 -1.99 -2.67
C CYS A 259 -2.46 -3.49 -2.81
N ASP A 260 -3.41 -4.30 -3.30
CA ASP A 260 -3.20 -5.71 -3.64
C ASP A 260 -4.09 -6.13 -4.81
N THR A 261 -3.50 -6.83 -5.79
CA THR A 261 -4.20 -7.27 -7.01
C THR A 261 -5.17 -8.43 -6.76
N GLY A 262 -4.88 -9.31 -5.79
CA GLY A 262 -5.77 -10.42 -5.44
C GLY A 262 -7.08 -9.92 -4.83
N LEU A 263 -7.02 -8.90 -3.98
CA LEU A 263 -8.22 -8.23 -3.46
C LEU A 263 -9.03 -7.60 -4.60
N ALA A 264 -8.36 -6.96 -5.55
CA ALA A 264 -9.02 -6.38 -6.72
C ALA A 264 -9.68 -7.47 -7.60
N CYS A 265 -9.01 -8.59 -7.84
CA CYS A 265 -9.57 -9.74 -8.57
C CYS A 265 -10.84 -10.28 -7.90
N ALA A 266 -10.84 -10.41 -6.56
CA ALA A 266 -12.01 -10.87 -5.82
C ALA A 266 -13.21 -9.89 -5.97
N LEU A 267 -12.96 -8.58 -5.95
CA LEU A 267 -14.00 -7.56 -6.16
C LEU A 267 -14.53 -7.54 -7.60
N LEU A 268 -13.69 -7.87 -8.58
CA LEU A 268 -14.06 -8.04 -9.98
C LEU A 268 -14.83 -9.35 -10.25
N GLY A 269 -14.93 -10.25 -9.26
CA GLY A 269 -15.59 -11.55 -9.42
C GLY A 269 -14.76 -12.56 -10.21
N ILE A 270 -13.44 -12.40 -10.25
CA ILE A 270 -12.52 -13.35 -10.89
C ILE A 270 -12.30 -14.51 -9.93
N GLU A 271 -12.77 -15.70 -10.30
CA GLU A 271 -12.77 -16.88 -9.44
C GLU A 271 -11.57 -17.81 -9.66
N GLN A 272 -10.94 -17.70 -10.83
CA GLN A 272 -9.79 -18.54 -11.21
C GLN A 272 -8.78 -17.72 -12.01
N PRO A 273 -7.46 -17.99 -11.88
CA PRO A 273 -6.43 -17.25 -12.60
C PRO A 273 -6.56 -17.36 -14.12
N GLU A 274 -7.07 -18.46 -14.64
CA GLU A 274 -7.28 -18.70 -16.07
C GLU A 274 -8.28 -17.71 -16.68
N ASN A 275 -9.21 -17.17 -15.89
CA ASN A 275 -10.16 -16.16 -16.33
C ASN A 275 -9.48 -14.82 -16.70
N LEU A 276 -8.29 -14.56 -16.13
CA LEU A 276 -7.57 -13.30 -16.36
C LEU A 276 -7.06 -13.15 -17.80
N ALA A 277 -6.68 -14.24 -18.46
CA ALA A 277 -6.12 -14.20 -19.82
C ALA A 277 -7.00 -13.43 -20.82
N PHE A 278 -8.32 -13.48 -20.65
CA PHE A 278 -9.30 -12.81 -21.49
C PHE A 278 -10.08 -11.69 -20.79
N HIS A 279 -9.75 -11.41 -19.55
CA HIS A 279 -10.47 -10.40 -18.77
C HIS A 279 -10.07 -8.97 -19.20
N PRO A 280 -11.03 -8.07 -19.47
CA PRO A 280 -10.73 -6.71 -19.95
C PRO A 280 -9.87 -5.91 -18.96
N MET A 281 -9.94 -6.21 -17.67
CA MET A 281 -9.14 -5.53 -16.64
C MET A 281 -7.73 -6.09 -16.47
N ARG A 282 -7.30 -7.11 -17.24
CA ARG A 282 -5.96 -7.73 -17.09
C ARG A 282 -4.82 -6.71 -17.21
N GLY A 283 -4.91 -5.83 -18.22
CA GLY A 283 -3.91 -4.76 -18.40
C GLY A 283 -3.85 -3.81 -17.22
N HIS A 284 -5.00 -3.36 -16.72
CA HIS A 284 -5.11 -2.47 -15.57
C HIS A 284 -4.65 -3.14 -14.27
N LEU A 285 -4.91 -4.43 -14.08
CA LEU A 285 -4.40 -5.19 -12.93
C LEU A 285 -2.88 -5.33 -12.98
N PHE A 286 -2.30 -5.50 -14.16
CA PHE A 286 -0.85 -5.54 -14.31
C PHE A 286 -0.22 -4.16 -14.06
N GLU A 287 -0.81 -3.08 -14.59
CA GLU A 287 -0.41 -1.70 -14.24
C GLU A 287 -0.50 -1.46 -12.73
N ASN A 288 -1.59 -1.92 -12.09
CA ASN A 288 -1.77 -1.85 -10.64
C ASN A 288 -0.64 -2.56 -9.87
N LEU A 289 -0.21 -3.75 -10.32
CA LEU A 289 0.92 -4.45 -9.72
C LEU A 289 2.19 -3.57 -9.76
N ILE A 290 2.53 -2.99 -10.91
CA ILE A 290 3.74 -2.17 -11.05
C ILE A 290 3.66 -0.89 -10.20
N VAL A 291 2.52 -0.20 -10.22
CA VAL A 291 2.29 1.00 -9.37
C VAL A 291 2.46 0.66 -7.89
N THR A 292 1.90 -0.45 -7.44
CA THR A 292 2.02 -0.85 -6.03
C THR A 292 3.42 -1.33 -5.66
N GLU A 293 4.17 -1.95 -6.56
CA GLU A 293 5.58 -2.29 -6.31
C GLU A 293 6.45 -1.03 -6.14
N MET A 294 6.24 -0.01 -6.97
CA MET A 294 6.92 1.27 -6.80
C MET A 294 6.53 1.97 -5.49
N LEU A 295 5.25 1.91 -5.11
CA LEU A 295 4.76 2.42 -3.83
C LEU A 295 5.43 1.71 -2.65
N LYS A 296 5.40 0.36 -2.63
CA LYS A 296 5.99 -0.47 -1.57
C LYS A 296 7.47 -0.18 -1.40
N ARG A 297 8.21 -0.02 -2.50
CA ARG A 297 9.62 0.32 -2.44
C ARG A 297 9.86 1.62 -1.68
N ARG A 298 9.14 2.68 -2.02
CA ARG A 298 9.27 3.98 -1.32
C ARG A 298 8.94 3.87 0.16
N LEU A 299 7.85 3.20 0.50
CA LEU A 299 7.45 2.99 1.89
C LEU A 299 8.45 2.13 2.66
N ASN A 300 9.02 1.10 2.04
CA ASN A 300 10.07 0.26 2.63
C ASN A 300 11.37 1.04 2.89
N GLU A 301 11.63 2.12 2.15
CA GLU A 301 12.73 3.06 2.39
C GLU A 301 12.37 4.14 3.42
N GLY A 302 11.17 4.12 3.99
CA GLY A 302 10.69 5.16 4.90
C GLY A 302 10.44 6.51 4.22
N LYS A 303 10.17 6.51 2.92
CA LYS A 303 10.01 7.72 2.10
C LYS A 303 8.59 7.86 1.58
N GLU A 304 8.16 9.11 1.40
CA GLU A 304 6.88 9.43 0.75
C GLU A 304 6.85 8.98 -0.71
N PRO A 305 5.65 8.59 -1.23
CA PRO A 305 5.47 8.26 -2.63
C PRO A 305 5.85 9.43 -3.54
N ASN A 306 6.59 9.14 -4.61
CA ASN A 306 7.04 10.11 -5.60
C ASN A 306 6.64 9.72 -7.02
N ILE A 307 5.51 9.02 -7.16
CA ILE A 307 4.96 8.51 -8.42
C ILE A 307 3.68 9.26 -8.79
N TYR A 308 3.54 9.52 -10.08
CA TYR A 308 2.46 10.28 -10.70
C TYR A 308 2.08 9.62 -12.02
N PHE A 309 0.92 9.96 -12.59
CA PHE A 309 0.63 9.72 -14.01
C PHE A 309 0.63 11.03 -14.77
N TYR A 310 0.81 10.98 -16.08
CA TYR A 310 0.65 12.14 -16.95
C TYR A 310 -0.47 11.90 -17.96
N ARG A 311 -1.34 12.87 -18.14
CA ARG A 311 -2.33 12.88 -19.20
C ARG A 311 -2.62 14.31 -19.66
N ASP A 312 -2.60 14.54 -20.99
CA ASP A 312 -2.94 15.82 -21.58
C ASP A 312 -4.34 15.83 -22.20
N SER A 313 -4.75 17.01 -22.72
CA SER A 313 -6.03 17.19 -23.41
C SER A 313 -6.13 16.39 -24.74
N ASN A 314 -5.01 15.99 -25.32
CA ASN A 314 -4.93 15.25 -26.56
C ASN A 314 -4.89 13.71 -26.33
N GLN A 315 -5.17 13.29 -25.10
CA GLN A 315 -5.15 11.89 -24.67
C GLN A 315 -3.76 11.23 -24.76
N ASN A 316 -2.66 12.00 -24.81
CA ASN A 316 -1.34 11.43 -24.57
C ASN A 316 -1.22 11.10 -23.08
N GLU A 317 -0.90 9.85 -22.77
CA GLU A 317 -0.81 9.36 -21.41
C GLU A 317 0.52 8.65 -21.19
N ILE A 318 1.19 8.94 -20.07
CA ILE A 318 2.33 8.16 -19.55
C ILE A 318 1.83 7.50 -18.27
N ASP A 319 1.91 6.18 -18.20
CA ASP A 319 1.31 5.38 -17.13
C ASP A 319 1.89 5.79 -15.77
N ILE A 320 3.22 5.93 -15.66
CA ILE A 320 3.88 6.31 -14.43
C ILE A 320 5.00 7.32 -14.72
N LEU A 321 5.05 8.40 -13.96
CA LEU A 321 6.17 9.34 -13.85
C LEU A 321 6.70 9.31 -12.42
N GLN A 322 7.97 8.97 -12.25
CA GLN A 322 8.65 9.03 -10.96
C GLN A 322 9.58 10.24 -10.93
N THR A 323 9.54 11.01 -9.83
CA THR A 323 10.54 12.08 -9.62
C THR A 323 11.81 11.49 -9.02
N THR A 324 12.95 11.77 -9.65
CA THR A 324 14.29 11.35 -9.19
C THR A 324 15.21 12.57 -9.07
N PRO A 325 16.37 12.47 -8.41
CA PRO A 325 17.34 13.58 -8.35
C PRO A 325 17.83 14.04 -9.72
N GLU A 326 17.88 13.14 -10.71
CA GLU A 326 18.39 13.40 -12.06
C GLU A 326 17.31 14.01 -12.97
N GLY A 327 16.02 13.90 -12.60
CA GLY A 327 14.88 14.33 -13.38
C GLY A 327 13.69 13.38 -13.26
N LEU A 328 12.90 13.25 -14.32
CA LEU A 328 11.76 12.35 -14.34
C LEU A 328 12.14 11.00 -14.97
N HIS A 329 11.67 9.93 -14.38
CA HIS A 329 11.66 8.60 -14.98
C HIS A 329 10.25 8.33 -15.52
N ALA A 330 10.13 8.23 -16.84
CA ALA A 330 8.88 7.94 -17.52
C ALA A 330 8.76 6.43 -17.79
N ILE A 331 7.68 5.82 -17.35
CA ILE A 331 7.47 4.38 -17.39
C ILE A 331 6.14 4.07 -18.09
N GLU A 332 6.21 3.16 -19.04
CA GLU A 332 5.07 2.59 -19.75
C GLU A 332 4.90 1.12 -19.34
N VAL A 333 3.68 0.70 -19.04
CA VAL A 333 3.39 -0.65 -18.53
C VAL A 333 2.54 -1.43 -19.53
N LYS A 334 2.97 -2.63 -19.92
CA LYS A 334 2.26 -3.47 -20.91
C LYS A 334 2.15 -4.91 -20.45
N SER A 335 0.92 -5.41 -20.34
CA SER A 335 0.65 -6.81 -19.96
C SER A 335 0.82 -7.81 -21.11
N ALA A 336 1.53 -7.43 -22.18
CA ALA A 336 1.74 -8.27 -23.36
C ALA A 336 3.02 -9.10 -23.22
N MET A 337 2.98 -10.36 -23.67
CA MET A 337 4.15 -11.25 -23.74
C MET A 337 5.08 -10.90 -24.90
N THR A 338 4.52 -10.38 -25.99
CA THR A 338 5.28 -10.00 -27.19
C THR A 338 5.51 -8.51 -27.21
N TYR A 339 6.76 -8.11 -27.36
CA TYR A 339 7.12 -6.72 -27.53
C TYR A 339 6.57 -6.14 -28.84
N SER A 340 6.17 -4.87 -28.80
CA SER A 340 5.74 -4.11 -29.97
C SER A 340 6.37 -2.71 -29.96
N PRO A 341 6.93 -2.22 -31.09
CA PRO A 341 7.42 -0.84 -31.20
C PRO A 341 6.36 0.23 -30.89
N SER A 342 5.08 -0.14 -30.95
CA SER A 342 4.00 0.76 -30.57
C SER A 342 4.01 1.16 -29.11
N PHE A 343 4.66 0.38 -28.23
CA PHE A 343 4.80 0.67 -26.78
C PHE A 343 5.67 1.90 -26.53
N GLU A 344 6.59 2.22 -27.46
CA GLU A 344 7.52 3.35 -27.32
C GLU A 344 6.90 4.71 -27.61
N LYS A 345 5.77 4.75 -28.33
CA LYS A 345 5.22 5.96 -28.97
C LYS A 345 5.12 7.17 -28.03
N VAL A 346 4.61 6.96 -26.82
CA VAL A 346 4.41 8.06 -25.87
C VAL A 346 5.72 8.44 -25.20
N LEU A 347 6.58 7.47 -24.89
CA LEU A 347 7.88 7.72 -24.26
C LEU A 347 8.82 8.50 -25.19
N LEU A 348 8.81 8.25 -26.50
CA LEU A 348 9.57 9.01 -27.49
C LEU A 348 9.12 10.47 -27.57
N LYS A 349 7.84 10.74 -27.29
CA LYS A 349 7.28 12.10 -27.26
C LYS A 349 7.38 12.78 -25.89
N ALA A 350 7.82 12.08 -24.84
CA ALA A 350 7.74 12.54 -23.47
C ALA A 350 8.38 13.94 -23.26
N ASN A 351 9.55 14.20 -23.87
CA ASN A 351 10.23 15.51 -23.81
C ASN A 351 9.46 16.66 -24.51
N SER A 352 8.57 16.34 -25.47
CA SER A 352 7.70 17.34 -26.08
C SER A 352 6.42 17.58 -25.31
N LEU A 353 6.00 16.63 -24.49
CA LEU A 353 4.79 16.68 -23.67
C LEU A 353 5.04 17.37 -22.32
N ILE A 354 6.21 17.14 -21.74
CA ILE A 354 6.59 17.60 -20.40
C ILE A 354 7.85 18.48 -20.51
N LYS A 355 7.82 19.66 -19.89
CA LYS A 355 8.96 20.59 -19.91
C LYS A 355 10.11 20.17 -18.99
N SER A 356 9.78 19.44 -17.91
CA SER A 356 10.79 18.91 -17.00
C SER A 356 11.66 17.87 -17.71
N ASN A 357 12.93 17.77 -17.31
CA ASN A 357 13.86 16.80 -17.89
C ASN A 357 13.40 15.36 -17.67
N ILE A 358 13.26 14.60 -18.74
CA ILE A 358 13.04 13.14 -18.69
C ILE A 358 14.41 12.46 -18.70
N ALA A 359 14.90 12.10 -17.53
CA ALA A 359 16.23 11.49 -17.35
C ALA A 359 16.26 10.02 -17.79
N ARG A 360 15.14 9.30 -17.61
CA ARG A 360 15.06 7.86 -17.95
C ARG A 360 13.69 7.53 -18.55
N ARG A 361 13.68 6.53 -19.45
CA ARG A 361 12.46 5.96 -20.03
C ARG A 361 12.52 4.45 -19.95
N THR A 362 11.43 3.83 -19.51
CA THR A 362 11.38 2.37 -19.37
C THR A 362 10.02 1.82 -19.80
N ILE A 363 10.06 0.72 -20.55
CA ILE A 363 8.89 -0.12 -20.80
C ILE A 363 8.99 -1.34 -19.90
N VAL A 364 8.02 -1.50 -19.02
CA VAL A 364 7.87 -2.66 -18.15
C VAL A 364 6.79 -3.56 -18.70
N TYR A 365 7.12 -4.82 -18.98
CA TYR A 365 6.17 -5.74 -19.60
C TYR A 365 6.33 -7.18 -19.13
N THR A 366 5.47 -8.08 -19.59
CA THR A 366 5.47 -9.49 -19.15
C THR A 366 6.37 -10.41 -20.01
N GLY A 367 6.89 -9.91 -21.14
CA GLY A 367 7.76 -10.70 -22.03
C GLY A 367 9.19 -10.81 -21.52
N GLN A 368 10.01 -11.55 -22.28
CA GLN A 368 11.37 -11.95 -21.85
C GLN A 368 12.49 -11.10 -22.48
N ILE A 369 12.19 -10.23 -23.44
CA ILE A 369 13.22 -9.41 -24.10
C ILE A 369 13.61 -8.28 -23.16
N GLU A 370 14.92 -8.17 -22.90
CA GLU A 370 15.52 -7.08 -22.15
C GLU A 370 16.53 -6.39 -23.03
N SER A 371 16.39 -5.10 -23.20
CA SER A 371 17.29 -4.33 -24.07
C SER A 371 17.23 -2.85 -23.77
N HIS A 372 18.25 -2.13 -24.22
CA HIS A 372 18.27 -0.69 -24.32
C HIS A 372 18.23 -0.33 -25.80
N ASN A 373 17.21 0.36 -26.25
CA ASN A 373 17.06 0.67 -27.68
C ASN A 373 17.79 1.99 -28.08
N SER A 374 17.89 2.22 -29.39
CA SER A 374 18.53 3.45 -29.93
C SER A 374 17.78 4.74 -29.59
N GLY A 375 16.51 4.66 -29.15
CA GLY A 375 15.70 5.78 -28.68
C GLY A 375 15.95 6.14 -27.20
N GLY A 376 16.89 5.47 -26.51
CA GLY A 376 17.18 5.68 -25.11
C GLY A 376 16.06 5.17 -24.18
N ILE A 377 15.40 4.07 -24.57
CA ILE A 377 14.34 3.42 -23.81
C ILE A 377 14.84 2.06 -23.33
N ASP A 378 14.78 1.83 -22.03
CA ASP A 378 15.00 0.53 -21.41
C ASP A 378 13.74 -0.32 -21.57
N ILE A 379 13.90 -1.58 -22.00
CA ILE A 379 12.84 -2.57 -22.10
C ILE A 379 13.18 -3.67 -21.10
N THR A 380 12.27 -3.95 -20.15
CA THR A 380 12.55 -4.90 -19.08
C THR A 380 11.35 -5.76 -18.73
N ASN A 381 11.61 -6.99 -18.30
CA ASN A 381 10.62 -7.82 -17.65
C ASN A 381 10.25 -7.25 -16.27
N PHE A 382 8.98 -7.32 -15.89
CA PHE A 382 8.52 -6.79 -14.61
C PHE A 382 9.24 -7.37 -13.37
N ARG A 383 9.75 -8.61 -13.47
CA ARG A 383 10.49 -9.28 -12.37
C ARG A 383 11.88 -8.69 -12.15
N HIS A 384 12.47 -8.10 -13.19
CA HIS A 384 13.78 -7.48 -13.17
C HIS A 384 13.70 -5.95 -13.15
N PHE A 385 12.47 -5.42 -13.15
CA PHE A 385 12.27 -3.98 -13.10
C PHE A 385 12.78 -3.43 -11.78
N ASP A 386 13.93 -2.74 -11.87
CA ASP A 386 14.46 -1.97 -10.75
C ASP A 386 13.89 -0.56 -10.81
N CYS A 387 13.06 -0.25 -9.81
CA CYS A 387 12.43 1.06 -9.66
C CYS A 387 13.43 2.16 -9.25
N CYS A 388 14.74 2.00 -9.46
CA CYS A 388 15.78 2.99 -9.09
C CYS A 388 15.58 4.32 -9.78
#